data_f0e4979fb2c004b01098b1f376820919
#
_entry.id   f0e4979fb2c004b01098b1f376820919
#
_cell.length_a   1.000
_cell.length_b   1.000
_cell.length_c   1.000
_cell.angle_alpha   90.00
_cell.angle_beta   90.00
_cell.angle_gamma   90.00
#
_symmetry.space_group_name_H-M   'P 1'
#
loop_
_entity.id
_entity.type
_entity.pdbx_description
1 polymer ?
#
loop_
_entity_poly.entity_id
_entity_poly.type
_entity_poly.pdbx_seq_one_letter_code
_entity_poly.pdbx_strand_id
1 'polypeptide(L)'
;MITLLAGEVLSALGDKQHQLESLQKGTFVTQNRTIPYFEQQRTIPYYAIRNKGSFEALFDPVPYLKQLIDSIFEQQDISPEERARCGVFVGCASNDLSLSVPLGESIKQQQTLTIEKQRVGNGRYAERLCRHFGLSDISLTYNTACTSSSNAILGAAAMLESHVLDYALVVGVETFAEHSVEGFVSMQLLATESCNPFDACRDGLLLGEALSVVLMSRQDIKDSPWHLLGGDSRCETHSVTGVNPDGSGIASVIGKALDNAQVCAQDIAAIKAHGTASHLSDLAEINGMKTIFGTPPPFFSLKPYIGHTLGSCGTSELVLMMSAIDKGFIPPTPNFSSIDPEVSWSPTRESIPCEQGIFLVNCFGFGGNNNALVIEKREA
;
A
#
# COMPACT_ATOMS: atom_id res chain seq x y z
N MET A 1 -10.96 17.59 -10.86
CA MET A 1 -9.62 17.11 -10.40
C MET A 1 -9.71 16.75 -8.93
N ILE A 2 -8.98 15.75 -8.50
CA ILE A 2 -9.00 15.24 -7.13
C ILE A 2 -7.68 15.59 -6.43
N THR A 3 -7.77 16.18 -5.23
CA THR A 3 -6.64 16.53 -4.40
C THR A 3 -6.39 15.48 -3.31
N LEU A 4 -5.14 15.24 -3.00
CA LEU A 4 -4.70 14.45 -1.84
C LEU A 4 -4.28 15.44 -0.76
N LEU A 5 -5.16 15.66 0.22
CA LEU A 5 -4.99 16.74 1.20
C LEU A 5 -3.93 16.44 2.27
N ALA A 6 -3.94 15.22 2.77
CA ALA A 6 -3.01 14.75 3.79
C ALA A 6 -2.95 13.23 3.80
N GLY A 7 -1.85 12.70 4.31
CA GLY A 7 -1.68 11.27 4.52
C GLY A 7 -0.87 10.98 5.78
N GLU A 8 -1.26 9.92 6.49
CA GLU A 8 -0.55 9.40 7.66
C GLU A 8 -0.37 7.89 7.54
N VAL A 9 0.75 7.37 8.01
CA VAL A 9 1.06 5.94 8.01
C VAL A 9 1.77 5.52 9.29
N LEU A 10 1.33 4.39 9.83
CA LEU A 10 1.98 3.69 10.92
C LEU A 10 2.52 2.35 10.38
N SER A 11 3.83 2.16 10.45
CA SER A 11 4.54 1.00 9.88
C SER A 11 5.76 0.61 10.73
N ALA A 12 6.58 -0.29 10.21
CA ALA A 12 7.86 -0.65 10.82
C ALA A 12 8.84 0.53 10.96
N LEU A 13 8.68 1.59 10.18
CA LEU A 13 9.52 2.79 10.28
C LEU A 13 9.20 3.67 11.50
N GLY A 14 8.06 3.44 12.18
CA GLY A 14 7.67 4.21 13.37
C GLY A 14 7.01 5.54 13.04
N ASP A 15 7.37 6.60 13.81
CA ASP A 15 6.81 7.94 13.63
C ASP A 15 7.36 8.66 12.39
N LYS A 16 6.74 9.80 12.04
CA LYS A 16 7.03 10.56 10.82
C LYS A 16 8.50 11.01 10.72
N GLN A 17 9.14 11.35 11.83
CA GLN A 17 10.55 11.76 11.82
C GLN A 17 11.45 10.57 11.49
N HIS A 18 11.26 9.43 12.14
CA HIS A 18 12.02 8.21 11.88
C HIS A 18 11.77 7.68 10.46
N GLN A 19 10.54 7.80 9.95
CA GLN A 19 10.21 7.45 8.56
C GLN A 19 11.07 8.25 7.57
N LEU A 20 11.10 9.58 7.70
CA LEU A 20 11.84 10.46 6.82
C LEU A 20 13.35 10.22 6.87
N GLU A 21 13.92 10.08 8.07
CA GLU A 21 15.32 9.75 8.24
C GLU A 21 15.69 8.40 7.60
N SER A 22 14.84 7.39 7.77
CA SER A 22 15.01 6.06 7.19
C SER A 22 14.93 6.09 5.68
N LEU A 23 13.93 6.77 5.12
CA LEU A 23 13.76 6.92 3.67
C LEU A 23 14.94 7.67 3.04
N GLN A 24 15.46 8.70 3.68
CA GLN A 24 16.59 9.47 3.16
C GLN A 24 17.91 8.69 3.19
N LYS A 25 18.12 7.91 4.27
CA LYS A 25 19.37 7.17 4.50
C LYS A 25 19.36 5.75 3.90
N GLY A 26 18.23 5.27 3.41
CA GLY A 26 18.09 3.89 2.95
C GLY A 26 18.18 2.85 4.09
N THR A 27 17.70 3.21 5.30
CA THR A 27 17.78 2.34 6.48
C THR A 27 16.41 1.76 6.84
N PHE A 28 16.41 0.55 7.39
CA PHE A 28 15.19 -0.17 7.77
C PHE A 28 15.46 -1.08 8.97
N VAL A 29 14.40 -1.57 9.60
CA VAL A 29 14.47 -2.49 10.73
C VAL A 29 13.49 -3.62 10.54
N THR A 30 13.98 -4.85 10.55
CA THR A 30 13.17 -6.07 10.61
C THR A 30 13.21 -6.68 12.00
N GLN A 31 12.21 -7.48 12.32
CA GLN A 31 12.13 -8.30 13.51
C GLN A 31 12.02 -9.77 13.11
N ASN A 32 12.61 -10.66 13.89
CA ASN A 32 12.41 -12.08 13.68
C ASN A 32 11.08 -12.51 14.29
N ARG A 33 10.28 -13.24 13.51
CA ARG A 33 9.01 -13.81 13.95
C ARG A 33 9.01 -15.31 13.78
N THR A 34 8.65 -16.01 14.83
CA THR A 34 8.48 -17.46 14.78
C THR A 34 7.02 -17.79 14.51
N ILE A 35 6.78 -18.62 13.52
CA ILE A 35 5.45 -19.06 13.09
C ILE A 35 5.40 -20.60 13.09
N PRO A 36 4.23 -21.21 13.32
CA PRO A 36 4.03 -22.64 13.05
C PRO A 36 4.27 -22.94 11.56
N TYR A 37 4.89 -24.07 11.28
CA TYR A 37 5.09 -24.55 9.92
C TYR A 37 5.04 -26.08 9.92
N PHE A 38 3.90 -26.67 9.57
CA PHE A 38 3.60 -28.09 9.76
C PHE A 38 3.81 -28.50 11.23
N GLU A 39 4.66 -29.51 11.50
CA GLU A 39 4.99 -29.99 12.86
C GLU A 39 6.20 -29.26 13.49
N GLN A 40 6.71 -28.20 12.84
CA GLN A 40 7.91 -27.46 13.24
C GLN A 40 7.57 -25.97 13.44
N GLN A 41 8.55 -25.24 13.95
CA GLN A 41 8.52 -23.77 13.96
C GLN A 41 9.54 -23.25 12.97
N ARG A 42 9.16 -22.18 12.24
CA ARG A 42 10.03 -21.45 11.33
C ARG A 42 10.14 -20.00 11.77
N THR A 43 11.37 -19.51 11.87
CA THR A 43 11.64 -18.10 12.13
C THR A 43 11.86 -17.39 10.80
N ILE A 44 11.16 -16.27 10.59
CA ILE A 44 11.21 -15.45 9.39
C ILE A 44 11.48 -13.99 9.75
N PRO A 45 12.21 -13.23 8.93
CA PRO A 45 12.24 -11.77 9.02
C PRO A 45 10.86 -11.20 8.70
N TYR A 46 10.46 -10.16 9.43
CA TYR A 46 9.14 -9.54 9.30
C TYR A 46 9.20 -8.05 9.66
N TYR A 47 8.44 -7.22 8.93
CA TYR A 47 8.33 -5.79 9.20
C TYR A 47 7.10 -5.50 10.06
N ALA A 48 7.26 -5.58 11.36
CA ALA A 48 6.17 -5.30 12.31
C ALA A 48 6.01 -3.79 12.56
N ILE A 49 4.78 -3.34 12.77
CA ILE A 49 4.51 -1.98 13.24
C ILE A 49 5.32 -1.70 14.49
N ARG A 50 6.11 -0.62 14.47
CA ARG A 50 6.97 -0.22 15.57
C ARG A 50 6.13 0.21 16.77
N ASN A 51 6.55 -0.21 17.97
CA ASN A 51 5.88 0.13 19.25
C ASN A 51 4.46 -0.44 19.44
N LYS A 52 4.10 -1.48 18.67
CA LYS A 52 2.78 -2.13 18.75
C LYS A 52 2.59 -3.01 20.01
N GLY A 53 3.55 -3.13 20.90
CA GLY A 53 3.49 -4.09 22.03
C GLY A 53 3.75 -5.54 21.60
N SER A 54 3.35 -6.52 22.43
CA SER A 54 3.55 -7.94 22.08
C SER A 54 2.70 -8.33 20.85
N PHE A 55 3.23 -9.27 20.06
CA PHE A 55 2.56 -9.79 18.85
C PHE A 55 1.40 -10.73 19.18
N GLU A 56 0.54 -10.38 20.14
CA GLU A 56 -0.59 -11.23 20.48
C GLU A 56 -1.67 -11.23 19.40
N ALA A 57 -2.31 -12.36 19.27
CA ALA A 57 -3.19 -12.75 18.16
C ALA A 57 -4.47 -11.91 17.93
N LEU A 58 -4.71 -10.86 18.71
CA LEU A 58 -5.94 -10.07 18.66
C LEU A 58 -5.66 -8.56 18.66
N PHE A 59 -4.80 -8.11 17.77
CA PHE A 59 -4.56 -6.68 17.61
C PHE A 59 -5.75 -6.00 16.95
N ASP A 60 -6.40 -5.06 17.65
CA ASP A 60 -7.42 -4.18 17.07
C ASP A 60 -6.75 -2.94 16.45
N PRO A 61 -6.75 -2.77 15.11
CA PRO A 61 -6.16 -1.61 14.47
C PRO A 61 -6.95 -0.32 14.63
N VAL A 62 -8.23 -0.39 14.99
CA VAL A 62 -9.14 0.78 14.99
C VAL A 62 -8.71 1.90 15.92
N PRO A 63 -8.21 1.68 17.15
CA PRO A 63 -7.71 2.77 17.99
C PRO A 63 -6.58 3.58 17.34
N TYR A 64 -5.68 2.89 16.62
CA TYR A 64 -4.57 3.53 15.92
C TYR A 64 -5.05 4.28 14.66
N LEU A 65 -5.97 3.69 13.90
CA LEU A 65 -6.59 4.37 12.76
C LEU A 65 -7.30 5.65 13.19
N LYS A 66 -7.98 5.64 14.35
CA LYS A 66 -8.60 6.85 14.89
C LYS A 66 -7.58 7.93 15.15
N GLN A 67 -6.43 7.61 15.77
CA GLN A 67 -5.36 8.59 16.01
C GLN A 67 -4.81 9.19 14.71
N LEU A 68 -4.61 8.37 13.64
CA LEU A 68 -4.18 8.86 12.35
C LEU A 68 -5.23 9.79 11.71
N ILE A 69 -6.51 9.44 11.81
CA ILE A 69 -7.61 10.24 11.25
C ILE A 69 -7.79 11.55 12.05
N ASP A 70 -7.70 11.51 13.39
CA ASP A 70 -7.76 12.71 14.22
C ASP A 70 -6.65 13.70 13.83
N SER A 71 -5.41 13.21 13.68
CA SER A 71 -4.28 14.03 13.23
C SER A 71 -4.54 14.69 11.86
N ILE A 72 -5.08 13.94 10.90
CA ILE A 72 -5.42 14.48 9.57
C ILE A 72 -6.54 15.52 9.64
N PHE A 73 -7.60 15.25 10.41
CA PHE A 73 -8.72 16.18 10.53
C PHE A 73 -8.33 17.47 11.25
N GLU A 74 -7.47 17.40 12.26
CA GLU A 74 -6.91 18.57 12.93
C GLU A 74 -6.00 19.36 11.99
N GLN A 75 -5.07 18.70 11.29
CA GLN A 75 -4.17 19.34 10.32
C GLN A 75 -4.93 20.06 9.19
N GLN A 76 -6.03 19.47 8.76
CA GLN A 76 -6.82 19.96 7.64
C GLN A 76 -8.03 20.80 8.06
N ASP A 77 -8.24 21.02 9.34
CA ASP A 77 -9.39 21.77 9.90
C ASP A 77 -10.72 21.30 9.31
N ILE A 78 -11.00 19.99 9.38
CA ILE A 78 -12.22 19.37 8.84
C ILE A 78 -13.34 19.45 9.87
N SER A 79 -14.33 20.29 9.59
CA SER A 79 -15.49 20.53 10.44
C SER A 79 -16.42 19.31 10.54
N PRO A 80 -17.29 19.22 11.58
CA PRO A 80 -18.28 18.15 11.67
C PRO A 80 -19.22 18.08 10.47
N GLU A 81 -19.60 19.21 9.89
CA GLU A 81 -20.44 19.29 8.69
C GLU A 81 -19.74 18.70 7.47
N GLU A 82 -18.45 18.96 7.29
CA GLU A 82 -17.63 18.39 6.23
C GLU A 82 -17.43 16.88 6.44
N ARG A 83 -17.26 16.43 7.67
CA ARG A 83 -17.19 14.98 8.00
C ARG A 83 -18.44 14.24 7.58
N ALA A 84 -19.63 14.82 7.72
CA ALA A 84 -20.87 14.21 7.25
C ALA A 84 -20.94 14.02 5.72
N ARG A 85 -20.08 14.69 4.96
CA ARG A 85 -19.93 14.54 3.50
C ARG A 85 -18.65 13.77 3.09
N CYS A 86 -18.01 13.10 4.06
CA CYS A 86 -16.79 12.31 3.87
C CYS A 86 -17.13 10.82 3.89
N GLY A 87 -16.87 10.11 2.79
CA GLY A 87 -17.01 8.64 2.71
C GLY A 87 -15.75 7.92 3.18
N VAL A 88 -15.87 6.61 3.46
CA VAL A 88 -14.77 5.75 3.90
C VAL A 88 -14.54 4.60 2.94
N PHE A 89 -13.31 4.47 2.44
CA PHE A 89 -12.88 3.46 1.48
C PHE A 89 -11.73 2.65 2.08
N VAL A 90 -11.98 1.40 2.45
CA VAL A 90 -10.99 0.55 3.13
C VAL A 90 -10.37 -0.42 2.14
N GLY A 91 -9.04 -0.44 2.07
CA GLY A 91 -8.27 -1.48 1.40
C GLY A 91 -7.65 -2.44 2.43
N CYS A 92 -8.01 -3.71 2.36
CA CYS A 92 -7.56 -4.72 3.32
C CYS A 92 -7.59 -6.09 2.67
N ALA A 93 -6.54 -6.89 2.81
CA ALA A 93 -6.48 -8.23 2.22
C ALA A 93 -6.77 -9.34 3.24
N SER A 94 -5.95 -9.46 4.27
CA SER A 94 -5.94 -10.64 5.15
C SER A 94 -6.25 -10.34 6.62
N ASN A 95 -6.49 -9.09 6.97
CA ASN A 95 -6.54 -8.68 8.37
C ASN A 95 -7.55 -9.43 9.23
N ASP A 96 -8.69 -9.79 8.67
CA ASP A 96 -9.77 -10.50 9.39
C ASP A 96 -9.52 -12.01 9.57
N LEU A 97 -8.58 -12.58 8.82
CA LEU A 97 -8.21 -13.99 8.96
C LEU A 97 -7.60 -14.28 10.33
N SER A 98 -6.92 -13.31 10.94
CA SER A 98 -6.37 -13.42 12.29
C SER A 98 -7.45 -13.62 13.38
N LEU A 99 -8.69 -13.22 13.11
CA LEU A 99 -9.83 -13.36 14.02
C LEU A 99 -10.65 -14.63 13.79
N SER A 100 -10.60 -15.18 12.58
CA SER A 100 -11.45 -16.31 12.18
C SER A 100 -11.12 -17.60 12.95
N VAL A 101 -9.84 -17.84 13.27
CA VAL A 101 -9.39 -19.02 14.00
C VAL A 101 -9.83 -19.00 15.46
N PRO A 102 -9.50 -17.94 16.25
CA PRO A 102 -9.97 -17.85 17.63
C PRO A 102 -11.51 -17.87 17.75
N LEU A 103 -12.20 -17.29 16.74
CA LEU A 103 -13.65 -17.35 16.67
C LEU A 103 -14.16 -18.76 16.44
N GLY A 104 -13.57 -19.49 15.49
CA GLY A 104 -13.91 -20.89 15.21
C GLY A 104 -13.68 -21.80 16.42
N GLU A 105 -12.60 -21.59 17.17
CA GLU A 105 -12.34 -22.33 18.42
C GLU A 105 -13.37 -21.99 19.51
N SER A 106 -13.71 -20.72 19.69
CA SER A 106 -14.74 -20.30 20.64
C SER A 106 -16.10 -20.91 20.31
N ILE A 107 -16.46 -21.00 19.03
CA ILE A 107 -17.69 -21.66 18.57
C ILE A 107 -17.64 -23.17 18.88
N LYS A 108 -16.54 -23.85 18.59
CA LYS A 108 -16.36 -25.27 18.89
C LYS A 108 -16.48 -25.56 20.39
N GLN A 109 -15.99 -24.66 21.23
CA GLN A 109 -16.06 -24.75 22.69
C GLN A 109 -17.41 -24.27 23.26
N GLN A 110 -18.38 -23.92 22.44
CA GLN A 110 -19.72 -23.41 22.82
C GLN A 110 -19.65 -22.18 23.74
N GLN A 111 -18.63 -21.36 23.60
CA GLN A 111 -18.49 -20.13 24.37
C GLN A 111 -19.49 -19.06 23.86
N THR A 112 -20.05 -18.28 24.78
CA THR A 112 -20.89 -17.14 24.42
C THR A 112 -20.03 -16.08 23.75
N LEU A 113 -20.30 -15.79 22.47
CA LEU A 113 -19.61 -14.75 21.73
C LEU A 113 -20.25 -13.39 22.02
N THR A 114 -19.43 -12.38 22.27
CA THR A 114 -19.89 -10.98 22.27
C THR A 114 -20.32 -10.58 20.87
N ILE A 115 -21.22 -9.60 20.76
CA ILE A 115 -21.70 -9.07 19.45
C ILE A 115 -20.54 -8.63 18.58
N GLU A 116 -19.49 -8.06 19.16
CA GLU A 116 -18.28 -7.64 18.44
C GLU A 116 -17.49 -8.81 17.83
N LYS A 117 -17.43 -9.95 18.54
CA LYS A 117 -16.84 -11.20 18.03
C LYS A 117 -17.70 -11.91 16.98
N GLN A 118 -18.99 -11.59 16.89
CA GLN A 118 -19.91 -12.18 15.89
C GLN A 118 -19.82 -11.46 14.54
N ARG A 119 -19.27 -10.26 14.49
CA ARG A 119 -19.12 -9.47 13.27
C ARG A 119 -17.71 -9.66 12.71
N VAL A 120 -17.54 -10.72 11.93
CA VAL A 120 -16.31 -10.98 11.16
C VAL A 120 -16.48 -10.38 9.77
N GLY A 121 -15.43 -9.77 9.24
CA GLY A 121 -15.39 -9.18 7.90
C GLY A 121 -14.71 -7.83 7.90
N ASN A 122 -13.86 -7.60 6.89
CA ASN A 122 -13.06 -6.38 6.77
C ASN A 122 -13.93 -5.08 6.71
N GLY A 123 -15.19 -5.18 6.32
CA GLY A 123 -16.16 -4.07 6.31
C GLY A 123 -16.43 -3.44 7.68
N ARG A 124 -16.18 -4.16 8.78
CA ARG A 124 -16.33 -3.62 10.15
C ARG A 124 -15.45 -2.41 10.45
N TYR A 125 -14.31 -2.27 9.77
CA TYR A 125 -13.43 -1.12 9.98
C TYR A 125 -14.08 0.17 9.50
N ALA A 126 -14.63 0.16 8.29
CA ALA A 126 -15.37 1.29 7.73
C ALA A 126 -16.55 1.69 8.64
N GLU A 127 -17.39 0.72 9.04
CA GLU A 127 -18.55 0.95 9.93
C GLU A 127 -18.14 1.60 11.26
N ARG A 128 -17.08 1.09 11.90
CA ARG A 128 -16.58 1.63 13.18
C ARG A 128 -16.04 3.05 13.05
N LEU A 129 -15.36 3.37 11.94
CA LEU A 129 -14.81 4.70 11.66
C LEU A 129 -15.93 5.68 11.32
N CYS A 130 -16.88 5.32 10.45
CA CYS A 130 -18.04 6.16 10.13
C CYS A 130 -18.81 6.56 11.37
N ARG A 131 -19.14 5.59 12.21
CA ARG A 131 -19.88 5.85 13.46
C ARG A 131 -19.11 6.74 14.44
N HIS A 132 -17.79 6.55 14.55
CA HIS A 132 -16.99 7.29 15.51
C HIS A 132 -16.81 8.76 15.13
N PHE A 133 -16.57 9.04 13.86
CA PHE A 133 -16.28 10.38 13.36
C PHE A 133 -17.50 11.13 12.82
N GLY A 134 -18.68 10.50 12.79
CA GLY A 134 -19.88 11.08 12.20
C GLY A 134 -19.77 11.26 10.69
N LEU A 135 -19.12 10.30 10.01
CA LEU A 135 -18.91 10.34 8.56
C LEU A 135 -20.18 9.94 7.81
N SER A 136 -20.16 10.13 6.48
CA SER A 136 -21.21 9.66 5.58
C SER A 136 -21.44 8.14 5.72
N ASP A 137 -22.68 7.69 5.47
CA ASP A 137 -23.01 6.26 5.40
C ASP A 137 -22.42 5.56 4.18
N ILE A 138 -21.78 6.32 3.26
CA ILE A 138 -21.11 5.75 2.10
C ILE A 138 -19.76 5.19 2.54
N SER A 139 -19.71 3.86 2.59
CA SER A 139 -18.47 3.15 2.91
C SER A 139 -18.31 1.91 2.05
N LEU A 140 -17.11 1.69 1.54
CA LEU A 140 -16.75 0.56 0.70
C LEU A 140 -15.48 -0.12 1.22
N THR A 141 -15.43 -1.44 1.10
CA THR A 141 -14.23 -2.20 1.43
C THR A 141 -13.78 -2.99 0.21
N TYR A 142 -12.52 -2.80 -0.15
CA TYR A 142 -11.85 -3.44 -1.28
C TYR A 142 -10.97 -4.58 -0.78
N ASN A 143 -11.14 -5.75 -1.37
CA ASN A 143 -10.24 -6.88 -1.21
C ASN A 143 -9.86 -7.41 -2.59
N THR A 144 -8.84 -6.81 -3.16
CA THR A 144 -8.22 -7.16 -4.45
C THR A 144 -6.75 -7.48 -4.26
N ALA A 145 -6.46 -8.29 -3.22
CA ALA A 145 -5.11 -8.65 -2.77
C ALA A 145 -4.23 -7.41 -2.56
N CYS A 146 -3.02 -7.38 -3.12
CA CYS A 146 -2.06 -6.29 -2.89
C CYS A 146 -2.51 -4.94 -3.47
N THR A 147 -3.51 -4.89 -4.35
CA THR A 147 -4.04 -3.65 -4.94
C THR A 147 -5.24 -3.08 -4.18
N SER A 148 -5.62 -3.66 -3.03
CA SER A 148 -6.85 -3.29 -2.32
C SER A 148 -6.94 -1.80 -2.02
N SER A 149 -5.93 -1.20 -1.41
CA SER A 149 -5.97 0.22 -1.05
C SER A 149 -5.74 1.17 -2.24
N SER A 150 -5.02 0.76 -3.28
CA SER A 150 -4.93 1.55 -4.51
C SER A 150 -6.25 1.53 -5.29
N ASN A 151 -6.98 0.41 -5.30
CA ASN A 151 -8.35 0.37 -5.83
C ASN A 151 -9.34 1.17 -4.98
N ALA A 152 -9.14 1.23 -3.67
CA ALA A 152 -9.92 2.10 -2.81
C ALA A 152 -9.71 3.59 -3.14
N ILE A 153 -8.48 4.01 -3.51
CA ILE A 153 -8.19 5.37 -4.01
C ILE A 153 -8.99 5.67 -5.28
N LEU A 154 -8.98 4.75 -6.27
CA LEU A 154 -9.75 4.94 -7.51
C LEU A 154 -11.26 4.97 -7.26
N GLY A 155 -11.76 4.11 -6.36
CA GLY A 155 -13.16 4.12 -5.97
C GLY A 155 -13.59 5.41 -5.26
N ALA A 156 -12.74 5.94 -4.38
CA ALA A 156 -12.93 7.22 -3.72
C ALA A 156 -12.95 8.37 -4.75
N ALA A 157 -11.99 8.38 -5.68
CA ALA A 157 -11.92 9.37 -6.74
C ALA A 157 -13.20 9.40 -7.58
N ALA A 158 -13.74 8.25 -7.97
CA ALA A 158 -14.97 8.15 -8.75
C ALA A 158 -16.20 8.76 -8.00
N MET A 159 -16.29 8.57 -6.68
CA MET A 159 -17.35 9.14 -5.86
C MET A 159 -17.21 10.65 -5.69
N LEU A 160 -15.98 11.14 -5.60
CA LEU A 160 -15.68 12.57 -5.56
C LEU A 160 -15.98 13.24 -6.93
N GLU A 161 -15.52 12.65 -8.03
CA GLU A 161 -15.77 13.16 -9.40
C GLU A 161 -17.26 13.21 -9.78
N SER A 162 -18.03 12.23 -9.29
CA SER A 162 -19.49 12.21 -9.50
C SER A 162 -20.26 13.13 -8.55
N HIS A 163 -19.58 13.93 -7.72
CA HIS A 163 -20.17 14.84 -6.72
C HIS A 163 -21.08 14.17 -5.68
N VAL A 164 -20.94 12.86 -5.48
CA VAL A 164 -21.64 12.12 -4.43
C VAL A 164 -21.06 12.45 -3.04
N LEU A 165 -19.74 12.65 -2.99
CA LEU A 165 -18.99 13.03 -1.79
C LEU A 165 -18.20 14.32 -2.05
N ASP A 166 -17.89 15.05 -0.98
CA ASP A 166 -16.97 16.19 -1.01
C ASP A 166 -15.57 15.79 -0.53
N TYR A 167 -15.52 14.86 0.42
CA TYR A 167 -14.30 14.29 0.98
C TYR A 167 -14.34 12.77 0.97
N ALA A 168 -13.19 12.13 0.98
CA ALA A 168 -13.05 10.69 1.13
C ALA A 168 -11.84 10.35 1.99
N LEU A 169 -12.02 9.49 2.98
CA LEU A 169 -10.95 8.83 3.70
C LEU A 169 -10.67 7.48 3.05
N VAL A 170 -9.47 7.33 2.52
CA VAL A 170 -8.98 6.04 2.04
C VAL A 170 -8.06 5.44 3.08
N VAL A 171 -8.41 4.26 3.55
CA VAL A 171 -7.78 3.60 4.71
C VAL A 171 -7.17 2.28 4.27
N GLY A 172 -5.86 2.13 4.41
CA GLY A 172 -5.15 0.87 4.24
C GLY A 172 -4.96 0.17 5.58
N VAL A 173 -5.38 -1.09 5.66
CA VAL A 173 -5.30 -1.87 6.90
C VAL A 173 -4.68 -3.22 6.63
N GLU A 174 -3.47 -3.44 7.13
CA GLU A 174 -2.88 -4.77 7.13
C GLU A 174 -2.05 -5.00 8.39
N THR A 175 -2.41 -6.01 9.14
CA THR A 175 -1.68 -6.44 10.34
C THR A 175 -1.32 -7.91 10.21
N PHE A 176 -0.51 -8.42 11.10
CA PHE A 176 -0.10 -9.82 11.04
C PHE A 176 -1.30 -10.77 10.99
N ALA A 177 -1.28 -11.63 9.98
CA ALA A 177 -2.22 -12.74 9.83
C ALA A 177 -1.44 -14.02 9.55
N GLU A 178 -1.43 -14.94 10.52
CA GLU A 178 -0.66 -16.19 10.47
C GLU A 178 -0.93 -16.97 9.19
N HIS A 179 -2.21 -17.16 8.83
CA HIS A 179 -2.61 -17.87 7.61
C HIS A 179 -2.05 -17.26 6.32
N SER A 180 -1.95 -15.93 6.26
CA SER A 180 -1.34 -15.27 5.10
C SER A 180 0.14 -15.57 5.04
N VAL A 181 0.85 -15.50 6.16
CA VAL A 181 2.27 -15.82 6.23
C VAL A 181 2.52 -17.29 5.88
N GLU A 182 1.76 -18.23 6.44
CA GLU A 182 1.82 -19.65 6.10
C GLU A 182 1.57 -19.91 4.61
N GLY A 183 0.61 -19.19 4.00
CA GLY A 183 0.34 -19.24 2.58
C GLY A 183 1.56 -18.85 1.74
N PHE A 184 2.21 -17.71 2.06
CA PHE A 184 3.42 -17.27 1.37
C PHE A 184 4.61 -18.21 1.59
N VAL A 185 4.77 -18.77 2.81
CA VAL A 185 5.78 -19.79 3.10
C VAL A 185 5.54 -21.05 2.27
N SER A 186 4.28 -21.51 2.18
CA SER A 186 3.91 -22.72 1.42
C SER A 186 4.19 -22.57 -0.07
N MET A 187 4.04 -21.36 -0.62
CA MET A 187 4.35 -21.02 -2.00
C MET A 187 5.84 -20.75 -2.23
N GLN A 188 6.70 -20.80 -1.18
CA GLN A 188 8.14 -20.51 -1.24
C GLN A 188 8.45 -19.11 -1.79
N LEU A 189 7.65 -18.11 -1.43
CA LEU A 189 7.79 -16.75 -1.91
C LEU A 189 8.52 -15.82 -0.93
N LEU A 190 8.78 -16.27 0.30
CA LEU A 190 9.46 -15.43 1.30
C LEU A 190 10.98 -15.52 1.17
N ALA A 191 11.62 -14.36 1.18
CA ALA A 191 13.06 -14.23 1.29
C ALA A 191 13.59 -14.82 2.59
N THR A 192 14.86 -15.24 2.57
CA THR A 192 15.51 -15.83 3.74
C THR A 192 16.05 -14.77 4.71
N GLU A 193 16.53 -13.63 4.20
CA GLU A 193 17.19 -12.60 5.02
C GLU A 193 16.68 -11.18 4.74
N SER A 194 16.57 -10.78 3.48
CA SER A 194 16.29 -9.40 3.11
C SER A 194 15.46 -9.26 1.84
N CYS A 195 14.73 -8.16 1.72
CA CYS A 195 13.99 -7.80 0.53
C CYS A 195 14.90 -6.97 -0.39
N ASN A 196 15.27 -7.53 -1.56
CA ASN A 196 16.24 -6.97 -2.51
C ASN A 196 15.59 -6.76 -3.89
N PRO A 197 14.65 -5.81 -4.06
CA PRO A 197 13.93 -5.64 -5.33
C PRO A 197 14.88 -5.38 -6.49
N PHE A 198 14.63 -6.06 -7.61
CA PHE A 198 15.35 -5.95 -8.89
C PHE A 198 16.81 -6.42 -8.85
N ASP A 199 17.33 -6.86 -7.71
CA ASP A 199 18.70 -7.34 -7.57
C ASP A 199 18.89 -8.73 -8.20
N ALA A 200 20.10 -9.01 -8.70
CA ALA A 200 20.45 -10.32 -9.25
C ALA A 200 20.35 -11.46 -8.22
N CYS A 201 20.55 -11.15 -6.93
CA CYS A 201 20.51 -12.12 -5.83
C CYS A 201 19.17 -12.12 -5.07
N ARG A 202 18.09 -11.51 -5.63
CA ARG A 202 16.78 -11.53 -4.98
C ARG A 202 16.24 -12.96 -4.84
N ASP A 203 15.74 -13.30 -3.66
CA ASP A 203 15.26 -14.65 -3.34
C ASP A 203 13.80 -14.71 -2.84
N GLY A 204 13.12 -13.56 -2.84
CA GLY A 204 11.73 -13.47 -2.43
C GLY A 204 11.38 -12.17 -1.71
N LEU A 205 10.13 -12.08 -1.29
CA LEU A 205 9.61 -10.92 -0.57
C LEU A 205 9.68 -11.11 0.95
N LEU A 206 9.60 -10.02 1.69
CA LEU A 206 9.31 -10.03 3.12
C LEU A 206 7.99 -9.34 3.39
N LEU A 207 7.17 -9.90 4.26
CA LEU A 207 5.89 -9.34 4.64
C LEU A 207 6.04 -8.26 5.71
N GLY A 208 5.06 -7.34 5.75
CA GLY A 208 5.02 -6.28 6.74
C GLY A 208 3.59 -5.87 7.11
N GLU A 209 3.50 -5.03 8.13
CA GLU A 209 2.26 -4.43 8.62
C GLU A 209 2.24 -2.93 8.32
N ALA A 210 1.07 -2.41 7.98
CA ALA A 210 0.84 -0.97 7.96
C ALA A 210 -0.63 -0.63 8.19
N LEU A 211 -0.83 0.50 8.87
CA LEU A 211 -2.08 1.24 8.94
C LEU A 211 -1.84 2.59 8.27
N SER A 212 -2.63 2.94 7.29
CA SER A 212 -2.45 4.17 6.54
C SER A 212 -3.78 4.84 6.25
N VAL A 213 -3.77 6.15 6.17
CA VAL A 213 -4.94 6.97 5.85
C VAL A 213 -4.53 8.05 4.86
N VAL A 214 -5.35 8.26 3.84
CA VAL A 214 -5.25 9.38 2.90
C VAL A 214 -6.57 10.11 2.89
N LEU A 215 -6.57 11.41 3.14
CA LEU A 215 -7.73 12.27 2.98
C LEU A 215 -7.70 12.87 1.56
N MET A 216 -8.78 12.67 0.83
CA MET A 216 -8.98 13.17 -0.52
C MET A 216 -10.17 14.14 -0.58
N SER A 217 -10.12 15.08 -1.51
CA SER A 217 -11.21 16.03 -1.76
C SER A 217 -11.30 16.35 -3.25
N ARG A 218 -12.41 16.93 -3.67
CA ARG A 218 -12.43 17.64 -4.94
C ARG A 218 -11.66 18.96 -4.82
N GLN A 219 -10.95 19.35 -5.86
CA GLN A 219 -10.15 20.58 -5.87
C GLN A 219 -10.99 21.85 -5.64
N ASP A 220 -12.25 21.87 -6.11
CA ASP A 220 -13.19 22.99 -5.92
C ASP A 220 -13.68 23.13 -4.45
N ILE A 221 -13.48 22.12 -3.63
CA ILE A 221 -13.80 22.15 -2.19
C ILE A 221 -12.56 22.54 -1.38
N LYS A 222 -11.47 21.81 -1.56
CA LYS A 222 -10.20 22.07 -0.86
C LYS A 222 -9.03 21.66 -1.74
N ASP A 223 -8.07 22.56 -1.93
CA ASP A 223 -6.90 22.34 -2.76
C ASP A 223 -5.66 21.99 -1.93
N SER A 224 -4.70 21.35 -2.57
CA SER A 224 -3.38 21.04 -2.03
C SER A 224 -2.39 20.91 -3.18
N PRO A 225 -1.07 20.91 -2.93
CA PRO A 225 -0.10 20.65 -4.00
C PRO A 225 -0.21 19.27 -4.65
N TRP A 226 -0.80 18.30 -3.96
CA TRP A 226 -0.89 16.93 -4.43
C TRP A 226 -2.23 16.61 -5.13
N HIS A 227 -2.14 16.05 -6.33
CA HIS A 227 -3.30 15.73 -7.16
C HIS A 227 -3.24 14.29 -7.68
N LEU A 228 -4.36 13.60 -7.67
CA LEU A 228 -4.58 12.40 -8.49
C LEU A 228 -5.02 12.86 -9.88
N LEU A 229 -4.16 12.68 -10.88
CA LEU A 229 -4.46 13.02 -12.27
C LEU A 229 -5.30 11.93 -12.96
N GLY A 230 -5.07 10.67 -12.58
CA GLY A 230 -5.76 9.51 -13.14
C GLY A 230 -5.18 8.21 -12.61
N GLY A 231 -5.69 7.13 -13.14
CA GLY A 231 -5.23 5.79 -12.84
C GLY A 231 -6.05 4.75 -13.60
N ASP A 232 -5.65 3.50 -13.49
CA ASP A 232 -6.38 2.38 -14.06
C ASP A 232 -6.21 1.14 -13.19
N SER A 233 -7.18 0.24 -13.27
CA SER A 233 -7.13 -1.07 -12.61
C SER A 233 -7.61 -2.14 -13.58
N ARG A 234 -6.80 -3.18 -13.77
CA ARG A 234 -7.06 -4.26 -14.72
C ARG A 234 -6.81 -5.62 -14.12
N CYS A 235 -7.59 -6.59 -14.55
CA CYS A 235 -7.36 -7.98 -14.23
C CYS A 235 -6.63 -8.67 -15.38
N GLU A 236 -5.48 -9.23 -15.07
CA GLU A 236 -4.73 -10.13 -15.97
C GLU A 236 -5.11 -11.58 -15.64
N THR A 237 -5.45 -12.37 -16.65
CA THR A 237 -5.95 -13.74 -16.46
C THR A 237 -4.89 -14.82 -16.69
N HIS A 238 -3.61 -14.47 -16.61
CA HIS A 238 -2.51 -15.40 -16.84
C HIS A 238 -2.43 -16.49 -15.75
N SER A 239 -2.49 -16.08 -14.48
CA SER A 239 -2.39 -16.98 -13.32
C SER A 239 -3.06 -16.39 -12.10
N VAL A 240 -3.45 -17.25 -11.13
CA VAL A 240 -4.01 -16.80 -9.85
C VAL A 240 -2.94 -16.21 -8.93
N THR A 241 -1.74 -16.74 -8.93
CA THR A 241 -0.64 -16.33 -8.03
C THR A 241 0.63 -15.88 -8.77
N GLY A 242 0.66 -16.05 -10.08
CA GLY A 242 1.76 -15.62 -10.94
C GLY A 242 1.39 -14.40 -11.77
N VAL A 243 2.38 -13.80 -12.36
CA VAL A 243 2.28 -12.70 -13.33
C VAL A 243 2.78 -13.19 -14.68
N ASN A 244 2.28 -12.63 -15.79
CA ASN A 244 2.84 -12.92 -17.10
C ASN A 244 4.24 -12.30 -17.20
N PRO A 245 5.31 -13.11 -17.35
CA PRO A 245 6.69 -12.61 -17.37
C PRO A 245 6.99 -11.62 -18.50
N ASP A 246 6.19 -11.60 -19.58
CA ASP A 246 6.35 -10.64 -20.66
C ASP A 246 5.96 -9.20 -20.27
N GLY A 247 5.29 -9.02 -19.13
CA GLY A 247 4.88 -7.71 -18.59
C GLY A 247 3.74 -7.04 -19.36
N SER A 248 3.06 -7.75 -20.27
CA SER A 248 1.99 -7.18 -21.12
C SER A 248 0.80 -6.65 -20.30
N GLY A 249 0.39 -7.36 -19.24
CA GLY A 249 -0.66 -6.91 -18.32
C GLY A 249 -0.26 -5.62 -17.59
N ILE A 250 0.99 -5.54 -17.17
CA ILE A 250 1.56 -4.36 -16.50
C ILE A 250 1.66 -3.18 -17.48
N ALA A 251 2.19 -3.40 -18.68
CA ALA A 251 2.21 -2.37 -19.72
C ALA A 251 0.82 -1.82 -20.03
N SER A 252 -0.17 -2.72 -20.11
CA SER A 252 -1.57 -2.36 -20.38
C SER A 252 -2.16 -1.44 -19.31
N VAL A 253 -1.96 -1.73 -18.01
CA VAL A 253 -2.50 -0.89 -16.95
C VAL A 253 -1.75 0.43 -16.84
N ILE A 254 -0.42 0.45 -16.99
CA ILE A 254 0.38 1.69 -16.99
C ILE A 254 -0.03 2.60 -18.16
N GLY A 255 -0.07 2.04 -19.39
CA GLY A 255 -0.46 2.82 -20.57
C GLY A 255 -1.84 3.44 -20.41
N LYS A 256 -2.81 2.68 -19.90
CA LYS A 256 -4.17 3.20 -19.67
C LYS A 256 -4.25 4.22 -18.55
N ALA A 257 -3.46 4.06 -17.48
CA ALA A 257 -3.37 5.05 -16.40
C ALA A 257 -2.83 6.40 -16.94
N LEU A 258 -1.80 6.37 -17.77
CA LEU A 258 -1.25 7.56 -18.43
C LEU A 258 -2.28 8.21 -19.37
N ASP A 259 -2.99 7.41 -20.19
CA ASP A 259 -4.08 7.90 -21.05
C ASP A 259 -5.17 8.60 -20.24
N ASN A 260 -5.64 7.97 -19.16
CA ASN A 260 -6.69 8.52 -18.30
C ASN A 260 -6.24 9.82 -17.60
N ALA A 261 -4.96 9.91 -17.26
CA ALA A 261 -4.36 11.12 -16.69
C ALA A 261 -4.01 12.19 -17.74
N GLN A 262 -4.08 11.86 -19.04
CA GLN A 262 -3.64 12.73 -20.15
C GLN A 262 -2.16 13.15 -20.02
N VAL A 263 -1.30 12.23 -19.59
CA VAL A 263 0.13 12.43 -19.33
C VAL A 263 0.96 11.56 -20.28
N CYS A 264 2.01 12.12 -20.86
CA CYS A 264 2.96 11.34 -21.65
C CYS A 264 3.98 10.64 -20.75
N ALA A 265 4.50 9.49 -21.21
CA ALA A 265 5.51 8.75 -20.45
C ALA A 265 6.75 9.58 -20.10
N GLN A 266 7.14 10.52 -20.98
CA GLN A 266 8.28 11.42 -20.81
C GLN A 266 8.09 12.46 -19.68
N ASP A 267 6.84 12.71 -19.28
CA ASP A 267 6.51 13.68 -18.22
C ASP A 267 6.66 13.07 -16.81
N ILE A 268 6.84 11.73 -16.73
CA ILE A 268 7.00 11.03 -15.45
C ILE A 268 8.37 11.31 -14.86
N ALA A 269 8.39 12.02 -13.72
CA ALA A 269 9.59 12.36 -12.98
C ALA A 269 10.21 11.18 -12.24
N ALA A 270 9.36 10.28 -11.70
CA ALA A 270 9.81 9.04 -11.07
C ALA A 270 8.68 8.00 -10.98
N ILE A 271 9.07 6.73 -10.81
CA ILE A 271 8.15 5.60 -10.62
C ILE A 271 8.35 5.02 -9.21
N LYS A 272 7.30 5.02 -8.40
CA LYS A 272 7.22 4.14 -7.24
C LYS A 272 6.82 2.76 -7.75
N ALA A 273 7.80 1.89 -7.90
CA ALA A 273 7.61 0.54 -8.40
C ALA A 273 6.90 -0.37 -7.38
N HIS A 274 6.26 -1.44 -7.84
CA HIS A 274 5.76 -2.48 -6.94
C HIS A 274 6.89 -3.22 -6.25
N GLY A 275 7.92 -3.66 -7.00
CA GLY A 275 9.23 -4.10 -6.53
C GLY A 275 9.21 -4.99 -5.30
N THR A 276 8.82 -6.26 -5.44
CA THR A 276 8.65 -7.19 -4.32
C THR A 276 9.88 -8.02 -3.98
N ALA A 277 10.91 -7.99 -4.82
CA ALA A 277 12.05 -8.92 -4.80
C ALA A 277 11.68 -10.38 -5.17
N SER A 278 10.47 -10.63 -5.64
CA SER A 278 10.11 -11.89 -6.27
C SER A 278 10.64 -11.94 -7.70
N HIS A 279 11.31 -13.03 -8.07
CA HIS A 279 12.04 -13.14 -9.35
C HIS A 279 11.14 -12.80 -10.56
N LEU A 280 9.99 -13.46 -10.68
CA LEU A 280 9.07 -13.26 -11.82
C LEU A 280 8.32 -11.94 -11.76
N SER A 281 7.95 -11.46 -10.56
CA SER A 281 7.20 -10.22 -10.42
C SER A 281 8.03 -9.01 -10.82
N ASP A 282 9.27 -8.93 -10.34
CA ASP A 282 10.17 -7.83 -10.67
C ASP A 282 10.56 -7.86 -12.16
N LEU A 283 10.76 -9.04 -12.74
CA LEU A 283 11.03 -9.19 -14.19
C LEU A 283 9.84 -8.70 -15.02
N ALA A 284 8.63 -9.12 -14.68
CA ALA A 284 7.42 -8.70 -15.38
C ALA A 284 7.19 -7.19 -15.26
N GLU A 285 7.43 -6.60 -14.08
CA GLU A 285 7.30 -5.16 -13.87
C GLU A 285 8.28 -4.39 -14.77
N ILE A 286 9.54 -4.80 -14.82
CA ILE A 286 10.54 -4.18 -15.69
C ILE A 286 10.17 -4.34 -17.17
N ASN A 287 9.70 -5.51 -17.60
CA ASN A 287 9.31 -5.73 -18.99
C ASN A 287 8.11 -4.86 -19.38
N GLY A 288 7.12 -4.72 -18.49
CA GLY A 288 6.00 -3.81 -18.67
C GLY A 288 6.44 -2.34 -18.74
N MET A 289 7.30 -1.92 -17.83
CA MET A 289 7.87 -0.56 -17.86
C MET A 289 8.71 -0.29 -19.11
N LYS A 290 9.54 -1.24 -19.57
CA LYS A 290 10.30 -1.11 -20.81
C LYS A 290 9.42 -0.88 -22.03
N THR A 291 8.28 -1.53 -22.10
CA THR A 291 7.31 -1.36 -23.18
C THR A 291 6.77 0.07 -23.27
N ILE A 292 6.60 0.73 -22.13
CA ILE A 292 6.02 2.08 -22.05
C ILE A 292 7.10 3.17 -22.16
N PHE A 293 8.23 3.02 -21.45
CA PHE A 293 9.18 4.11 -21.26
C PHE A 293 10.41 4.04 -22.17
N GLY A 294 10.76 2.85 -22.69
CA GLY A 294 11.99 2.65 -23.43
C GLY A 294 13.25 2.88 -22.58
N THR A 295 13.45 4.12 -22.10
CA THR A 295 14.47 4.46 -21.08
C THR A 295 13.75 4.79 -19.78
N PRO A 296 14.14 4.18 -18.64
CA PRO A 296 13.43 4.37 -17.39
C PRO A 296 13.63 5.78 -16.84
N PRO A 297 12.57 6.46 -16.36
CA PRO A 297 12.77 7.51 -15.37
C PRO A 297 13.35 6.88 -14.08
N PRO A 298 13.84 7.67 -13.12
CA PRO A 298 14.18 7.16 -11.79
C PRO A 298 13.05 6.31 -11.23
N PHE A 299 13.36 5.11 -10.71
CA PHE A 299 12.35 4.26 -10.08
C PHE A 299 12.89 3.66 -8.78
N PHE A 300 12.00 3.41 -7.83
CA PHE A 300 12.35 2.93 -6.49
C PHE A 300 11.27 2.03 -5.92
N SER A 301 11.66 1.17 -4.97
CA SER A 301 10.73 0.36 -4.17
C SER A 301 10.78 0.76 -2.70
N LEU A 302 9.61 0.79 -2.07
CA LEU A 302 9.45 1.06 -0.65
C LEU A 302 9.33 -0.23 0.21
N LYS A 303 9.25 -1.40 -0.42
CA LYS A 303 9.16 -2.67 0.29
C LYS A 303 10.39 -3.03 1.13
N PRO A 304 11.63 -2.66 0.76
CA PRO A 304 12.76 -2.86 1.67
C PRO A 304 12.66 -2.09 2.99
N TYR A 305 11.81 -1.06 3.08
CA TYR A 305 11.62 -0.26 4.29
C TYR A 305 10.53 -0.78 5.23
N ILE A 306 9.43 -1.28 4.66
CA ILE A 306 8.22 -1.63 5.43
C ILE A 306 7.70 -3.05 5.16
N GLY A 307 8.41 -3.82 4.31
CA GLY A 307 7.92 -5.09 3.80
C GLY A 307 6.77 -4.94 2.81
N HIS A 308 6.26 -6.06 2.34
CA HIS A 308 5.04 -6.08 1.56
C HIS A 308 3.83 -6.05 2.50
N THR A 309 3.17 -4.91 2.58
CA THR A 309 2.02 -4.66 3.47
C THR A 309 0.67 -5.04 2.82
N LEU A 310 0.69 -5.99 1.89
CA LEU A 310 -0.48 -6.60 1.24
C LEU A 310 -1.56 -5.57 0.87
N GLY A 311 -2.77 -5.67 1.43
CA GLY A 311 -3.89 -4.80 1.09
C GLY A 311 -3.69 -3.32 1.43
N SER A 312 -2.78 -2.99 2.36
CA SER A 312 -2.44 -1.61 2.73
C SER A 312 -1.38 -0.97 1.81
N CYS A 313 -0.67 -1.74 0.96
CA CYS A 313 0.53 -1.22 0.30
C CYS A 313 0.26 -0.02 -0.63
N GLY A 314 -0.89 0.07 -1.28
CA GLY A 314 -1.23 1.19 -2.16
C GLY A 314 -1.23 2.54 -1.42
N THR A 315 -1.91 2.64 -0.28
CA THR A 315 -1.96 3.87 0.52
C THR A 315 -0.69 4.07 1.35
N SER A 316 -0.15 3.03 1.98
CA SER A 316 1.04 3.17 2.82
C SER A 316 2.27 3.63 2.02
N GLU A 317 2.50 3.04 0.86
CA GLU A 317 3.61 3.42 -0.02
C GLU A 317 3.38 4.80 -0.66
N LEU A 318 2.12 5.15 -1.00
CA LEU A 318 1.78 6.49 -1.48
C LEU A 318 2.11 7.57 -0.44
N VAL A 319 1.69 7.37 0.82
CA VAL A 319 1.97 8.34 1.91
C VAL A 319 3.47 8.49 2.16
N LEU A 320 4.23 7.40 2.16
CA LEU A 320 5.69 7.45 2.32
C LEU A 320 6.36 8.18 1.15
N MET A 321 5.92 7.93 -0.08
CA MET A 321 6.40 8.66 -1.27
C MET A 321 6.11 10.15 -1.15
N MET A 322 4.85 10.53 -0.87
CA MET A 322 4.46 11.93 -0.70
C MET A 322 5.32 12.61 0.36
N SER A 323 5.53 11.96 1.51
CA SER A 323 6.36 12.49 2.61
C SER A 323 7.82 12.72 2.21
N ALA A 324 8.41 11.82 1.41
CA ALA A 324 9.78 11.97 0.90
C ALA A 324 9.89 13.13 -0.09
N ILE A 325 8.96 13.22 -1.05
CA ILE A 325 8.92 14.31 -2.04
C ILE A 325 8.62 15.66 -1.37
N ASP A 326 7.82 15.70 -0.29
CA ASP A 326 7.60 16.92 0.50
C ASP A 326 8.87 17.41 1.20
N LYS A 327 9.83 16.51 1.44
CA LYS A 327 11.16 16.81 1.96
C LYS A 327 12.21 16.98 0.87
N GLY A 328 11.81 16.99 -0.40
CA GLY A 328 12.64 17.33 -1.53
C GLY A 328 13.49 16.17 -2.09
N PHE A 329 13.10 14.91 -1.89
CA PHE A 329 13.88 13.79 -2.41
C PHE A 329 13.04 12.57 -2.83
N ILE A 330 13.58 11.84 -3.83
CA ILE A 330 13.18 10.47 -4.18
C ILE A 330 14.03 9.52 -3.33
N PRO A 331 13.44 8.56 -2.59
CA PRO A 331 14.21 7.64 -1.75
C PRO A 331 15.03 6.64 -2.59
N PRO A 332 16.15 6.14 -2.06
CA PRO A 332 16.87 5.01 -2.65
C PRO A 332 16.07 3.71 -2.45
N THR A 333 16.45 2.67 -3.19
CA THR A 333 16.00 1.29 -2.97
C THR A 333 17.09 0.54 -2.20
N PRO A 334 16.93 0.30 -0.90
CA PRO A 334 17.91 -0.43 -0.11
C PRO A 334 18.15 -1.85 -0.62
N ASN A 335 19.28 -2.42 -0.24
CA ASN A 335 19.69 -3.80 -0.54
C ASN A 335 19.93 -4.12 -2.02
N PHE A 336 19.85 -3.13 -2.91
CA PHE A 336 20.25 -3.33 -4.30
C PHE A 336 21.77 -3.25 -4.44
N SER A 337 22.40 -4.34 -4.91
CA SER A 337 23.85 -4.47 -5.06
C SER A 337 24.28 -4.67 -6.52
N SER A 338 23.59 -5.53 -7.24
CA SER A 338 23.98 -5.94 -8.59
C SER A 338 22.79 -6.02 -9.55
N ILE A 339 23.04 -5.62 -10.80
CA ILE A 339 22.05 -5.67 -11.86
C ILE A 339 21.87 -7.12 -12.31
N ASP A 340 20.62 -7.59 -12.29
CA ASP A 340 20.24 -8.83 -12.93
C ASP A 340 20.26 -8.64 -14.47
N PRO A 341 21.01 -9.45 -15.23
CA PRO A 341 21.06 -9.35 -16.69
C PRO A 341 19.70 -9.44 -17.38
N GLU A 342 18.73 -10.18 -16.83
CA GLU A 342 17.37 -10.28 -17.36
C GLU A 342 16.56 -8.99 -17.09
N VAL A 343 16.71 -8.41 -15.93
CA VAL A 343 16.08 -7.14 -15.53
C VAL A 343 16.73 -5.98 -16.28
N SER A 344 18.05 -5.91 -16.30
CA SER A 344 18.91 -4.91 -17.00
C SER A 344 18.69 -3.45 -16.63
N TRP A 345 17.76 -3.11 -15.74
CA TRP A 345 17.53 -1.78 -15.19
C TRP A 345 17.89 -1.74 -13.70
N SER A 346 18.38 -0.59 -13.25
CA SER A 346 18.76 -0.37 -11.86
C SER A 346 17.79 0.61 -11.19
N PRO A 347 17.22 0.29 -10.04
CA PRO A 347 16.50 1.27 -9.25
C PRO A 347 17.44 2.34 -8.71
N THR A 348 16.87 3.41 -8.13
CA THR A 348 17.64 4.43 -7.44
C THR A 348 18.44 3.82 -6.29
N ARG A 349 19.74 4.12 -6.23
CA ARG A 349 20.66 3.65 -5.18
C ARG A 349 20.93 4.68 -4.10
N GLU A 350 20.73 5.94 -4.44
CA GLU A 350 20.95 7.10 -3.59
C GLU A 350 19.72 8.01 -3.66
N SER A 351 19.53 8.85 -2.66
CA SER A 351 18.50 9.88 -2.69
C SER A 351 18.71 10.84 -3.85
N ILE A 352 17.68 11.11 -4.62
CA ILE A 352 17.71 12.05 -5.75
C ILE A 352 16.88 13.28 -5.37
N PRO A 353 17.42 14.52 -5.49
CA PRO A 353 16.63 15.73 -5.26
C PRO A 353 15.38 15.78 -6.14
N CYS A 354 14.22 15.99 -5.52
CA CYS A 354 12.94 16.11 -6.23
C CYS A 354 11.91 16.80 -5.34
N GLU A 355 11.42 17.96 -5.74
CA GLU A 355 10.46 18.76 -4.98
C GLU A 355 9.06 18.72 -5.55
N GLN A 356 8.94 18.49 -6.87
CA GLN A 356 7.68 18.47 -7.61
C GLN A 356 7.78 17.57 -8.85
N GLY A 357 6.66 17.26 -9.47
CA GLY A 357 6.61 16.47 -10.70
C GLY A 357 5.41 15.54 -10.77
N ILE A 358 5.39 14.73 -11.82
CA ILE A 358 4.37 13.70 -12.03
C ILE A 358 4.99 12.33 -11.73
N PHE A 359 4.32 11.55 -10.91
CA PHE A 359 4.78 10.26 -10.40
C PHE A 359 3.84 9.15 -10.82
N LEU A 360 4.39 8.03 -11.26
CA LEU A 360 3.65 6.79 -11.46
C LEU A 360 3.77 5.92 -10.20
N VAL A 361 2.64 5.44 -9.69
CA VAL A 361 2.57 4.59 -8.50
C VAL A 361 2.01 3.23 -8.90
N ASN A 362 2.88 2.23 -8.99
CA ASN A 362 2.53 0.87 -9.37
C ASN A 362 2.14 0.02 -8.17
N CYS A 363 1.09 -0.79 -8.33
CA CYS A 363 0.68 -1.79 -7.37
C CYS A 363 0.12 -3.01 -8.11
N PHE A 364 0.75 -4.18 -7.96
CA PHE A 364 0.35 -5.42 -8.64
C PHE A 364 0.06 -6.50 -7.62
N GLY A 365 -0.98 -7.28 -7.83
CA GLY A 365 -1.47 -8.22 -6.83
C GLY A 365 -1.86 -9.59 -7.39
N PHE A 366 -1.90 -10.55 -6.51
CA PHE A 366 -2.43 -11.87 -6.81
C PHE A 366 -3.85 -11.77 -7.37
N GLY A 367 -4.26 -12.79 -8.12
CA GLY A 367 -5.49 -12.79 -8.91
C GLY A 367 -5.39 -11.96 -10.19
N GLY A 368 -4.17 -11.55 -10.57
CA GLY A 368 -3.91 -10.71 -11.74
C GLY A 368 -4.36 -9.27 -11.58
N ASN A 369 -4.63 -8.81 -10.36
CA ASN A 369 -5.06 -7.44 -10.09
C ASN A 369 -3.89 -6.47 -10.26
N ASN A 370 -3.87 -5.72 -11.33
CA ASN A 370 -2.87 -4.70 -11.64
C ASN A 370 -3.50 -3.31 -11.51
N ASN A 371 -2.81 -2.41 -10.82
CA ASN A 371 -3.24 -1.04 -10.60
C ASN A 371 -2.06 -0.08 -10.81
N ALA A 372 -2.33 1.05 -11.44
CA ALA A 372 -1.38 2.14 -11.62
C ALA A 372 -2.09 3.48 -11.38
N LEU A 373 -1.48 4.35 -10.57
CA LEU A 373 -1.96 5.70 -10.29
C LEU A 373 -0.97 6.71 -10.84
N VAL A 374 -1.48 7.83 -11.37
CA VAL A 374 -0.69 8.98 -11.81
C VAL A 374 -0.96 10.13 -10.86
N ILE A 375 0.07 10.51 -10.11
CA ILE A 375 0.01 11.49 -9.02
C ILE A 375 0.90 12.68 -9.40
N GLU A 376 0.42 13.88 -9.22
CA GLU A 376 1.18 15.12 -9.45
C GLU A 376 1.41 15.84 -8.13
N LYS A 377 2.61 16.37 -7.95
CA LYS A 377 2.92 17.42 -6.98
C LYS A 377 3.26 18.68 -7.72
N ARG A 378 2.48 19.73 -7.49
CA ARG A 378 2.71 21.08 -8.02
C ARG A 378 3.57 21.91 -7.07
N GLU A 379 4.13 22.96 -7.60
CA GLU A 379 4.71 24.02 -6.81
C GLU A 379 3.64 24.63 -5.89
N ALA A 380 3.98 24.88 -4.62
CA ALA A 380 3.05 25.38 -3.61
C ALA A 380 2.80 26.90 -3.77
#